data_89cd3b85b490bdd2190aa51646c0ad4c
#
_entry.id   89cd3b85b490bdd2190aa51646c0ad4c
#
_cell.length_a   1.000
_cell.length_b   1.000
_cell.length_c   1.000
_cell.angle_alpha   90.00
_cell.angle_beta   90.00
_cell.angle_gamma   90.00
#
_symmetry.space_group_name_H-M   'P 1'
#
loop_
_entity.id
_entity.type
_entity.pdbx_description
1 polymer ?
#
loop_
_entity_poly.entity_id
_entity_poly.type
_entity_poly.pdbx_seq_one_letter_code
_entity_poly.pdbx_strand_id
1 'polypeptide(L)'
;MTPRNRLGETYTFCTLVGLVAYAAIATDLYLPAIPYMITDLGATEAEGQLTLSVFMVGLAAGQLIFGPLSDQFGRIPVVRTGTFLFLATSILCALAQDMEFMWAMRGLQGVAAASGPVIARAIVRDRYEGNRAAQVMSILAGAMAVIPMIAPSIGALILQFFHWPAVFVALAVFAMLILVALSKLPESAPKAATERLTLGDILKAFSEMLSRPAFIGYQIAGSFSFAALFVYLSTVAYFLPDVFSIPTELFGYAFALTVFGFMTGSLINARLVMRFGLNRTMKAGLAISLCSAICIAVLAPVAKQYLYTLATLSSVFFLGVGLTASNASMGAISLFPRRAGSASAVYGFTHALLAAVVGAAAGAAYRCRLLEPALAMLICAALAITGLWLINRKPAMSHSDV
;
A
#
# COMPACT_ATOMS: atom_id res chain seq x y z
N MET A 1 21.71 22.47 18.88
CA MET A 1 21.37 22.54 17.43
C MET A 1 21.06 23.97 17.08
N THR A 2 21.73 24.55 16.10
CA THR A 2 21.46 25.90 15.62
C THR A 2 20.10 25.93 14.85
N PRO A 3 19.38 27.07 14.81
CA PRO A 3 18.09 27.19 14.11
C PRO A 3 18.16 26.75 12.63
N ARG A 4 19.30 26.98 11.98
CA ARG A 4 19.58 26.61 10.58
C ARG A 4 19.60 25.08 10.35
N ASN A 5 20.03 24.32 11.35
CA ASN A 5 20.03 22.84 11.30
C ASN A 5 18.61 22.27 11.45
N ARG A 6 17.76 22.92 12.26
CA ARG A 6 16.36 22.49 12.45
C ARG A 6 15.52 22.66 11.18
N LEU A 7 15.68 23.77 10.46
CA LEU A 7 14.98 24.00 9.18
C LEU A 7 15.36 22.97 8.12
N GLY A 8 16.63 22.59 8.04
CA GLY A 8 17.10 21.56 7.11
C GLY A 8 16.57 20.18 7.44
N GLU A 9 16.47 19.83 8.73
CA GLU A 9 15.87 18.55 9.16
C GLU A 9 14.37 18.49 8.86
N THR A 10 13.61 19.56 9.18
CA THR A 10 12.17 19.64 8.89
C THR A 10 11.90 19.52 7.39
N TYR A 11 12.70 20.19 6.57
CA TYR A 11 12.60 20.14 5.11
C TYR A 11 12.83 18.70 4.59
N THR A 12 13.91 18.05 5.02
CA THR A 12 14.19 16.65 4.68
C THR A 12 13.03 15.75 5.08
N PHE A 13 12.53 15.93 6.29
CA PHE A 13 11.44 15.16 6.82
C PHE A 13 10.13 15.30 5.99
N CYS A 14 9.71 16.52 5.68
CA CYS A 14 8.54 16.78 4.83
C CYS A 14 8.69 16.16 3.44
N THR A 15 9.90 16.23 2.86
CA THR A 15 10.18 15.59 1.56
C THR A 15 10.06 14.07 1.64
N LEU A 16 10.59 13.44 2.70
CA LEU A 16 10.47 11.99 2.91
C LEU A 16 9.01 11.55 3.10
N VAL A 17 8.21 12.32 3.86
CA VAL A 17 6.76 12.09 3.99
C VAL A 17 6.09 12.15 2.63
N GLY A 18 6.38 13.17 1.82
CA GLY A 18 5.85 13.27 0.47
C GLY A 18 6.24 12.10 -0.43
N LEU A 19 7.48 11.61 -0.33
CA LEU A 19 7.93 10.45 -1.11
C LEU A 19 7.20 9.16 -0.74
N VAL A 20 7.01 8.87 0.54
CA VAL A 20 6.29 7.65 0.95
C VAL A 20 4.80 7.74 0.59
N ALA A 21 4.27 8.94 0.43
CA ALA A 21 2.88 9.19 0.09
C ALA A 21 2.49 8.78 -1.34
N TYR A 22 3.44 8.65 -2.27
CA TYR A 22 3.16 8.46 -3.71
C TYR A 22 2.16 7.36 -4.00
N ALA A 23 2.43 6.15 -3.52
CA ALA A 23 1.58 5.00 -3.81
C ALA A 23 0.15 5.19 -3.27
N ALA A 24 0.03 5.65 -2.03
CA ALA A 24 -1.27 5.87 -1.39
C ALA A 24 -2.05 7.01 -2.05
N ILE A 25 -1.41 8.15 -2.31
CA ILE A 25 -2.09 9.27 -2.98
C ILE A 25 -2.53 8.88 -4.39
N ALA A 26 -1.69 8.15 -5.15
CA ALA A 26 -2.01 7.74 -6.52
C ALA A 26 -3.14 6.72 -6.62
N THR A 27 -3.40 5.95 -5.57
CA THR A 27 -4.55 5.03 -5.48
C THR A 27 -5.78 5.74 -4.91
N ASP A 28 -5.64 6.38 -3.77
CA ASP A 28 -6.78 6.77 -2.95
C ASP A 28 -7.43 8.08 -3.44
N LEU A 29 -6.64 9.03 -3.96
CA LEU A 29 -7.15 10.25 -4.58
C LEU A 29 -7.98 9.95 -5.84
N TYR A 30 -7.61 8.89 -6.55
CA TYR A 30 -8.21 8.47 -7.81
C TYR A 30 -9.53 7.69 -7.63
N LEU A 31 -9.71 6.99 -6.50
CA LEU A 31 -10.87 6.12 -6.26
C LEU A 31 -12.24 6.77 -6.64
N PRO A 32 -12.57 7.99 -6.17
CA PRO A 32 -13.86 8.59 -6.50
C PRO A 32 -13.99 9.02 -7.97
N ALA A 33 -12.88 9.09 -8.72
CA ALA A 33 -12.89 9.47 -10.14
C ALA A 33 -13.19 8.28 -11.08
N ILE A 34 -13.06 7.04 -10.60
CA ILE A 34 -13.18 5.84 -11.44
C ILE A 34 -14.56 5.77 -12.14
N PRO A 35 -15.70 5.95 -11.45
CA PRO A 35 -17.02 5.88 -12.11
C PRO A 35 -17.19 6.91 -13.24
N TYR A 36 -16.67 8.13 -13.07
CA TYR A 36 -16.72 9.16 -14.09
C TYR A 36 -15.84 8.84 -15.30
N MET A 37 -14.63 8.34 -15.03
CA MET A 37 -13.67 7.95 -16.04
C MET A 37 -14.21 6.80 -16.91
N ILE A 38 -14.77 5.74 -16.34
CA ILE A 38 -15.32 4.61 -17.11
C ILE A 38 -16.50 5.04 -17.98
N THR A 39 -17.33 5.98 -17.51
CA THR A 39 -18.43 6.54 -18.28
C THR A 39 -17.90 7.33 -19.48
N ASP A 40 -16.91 8.19 -19.29
CA ASP A 40 -16.32 9.02 -20.36
C ASP A 40 -15.55 8.19 -21.39
N LEU A 41 -14.86 7.12 -20.96
CA LEU A 41 -14.07 6.25 -21.85
C LEU A 41 -14.89 5.08 -22.41
N GLY A 42 -16.19 4.98 -22.11
CA GLY A 42 -17.09 3.91 -22.58
C GLY A 42 -16.69 2.52 -22.06
N ALA A 43 -16.15 2.45 -20.86
CA ALA A 43 -15.60 1.24 -20.27
C ALA A 43 -16.54 0.59 -19.25
N THR A 44 -16.26 -0.67 -18.93
CA THR A 44 -16.95 -1.42 -17.90
C THR A 44 -16.33 -1.17 -16.51
N GLU A 45 -17.08 -1.48 -15.45
CA GLU A 45 -16.58 -1.40 -14.07
C GLU A 45 -15.34 -2.28 -13.84
N ALA A 46 -15.31 -3.48 -14.44
CA ALA A 46 -14.17 -4.38 -14.38
C ALA A 46 -12.91 -3.77 -15.00
N GLU A 47 -13.06 -3.07 -16.12
CA GLU A 47 -11.97 -2.35 -16.77
C GLU A 47 -11.48 -1.17 -15.93
N GLY A 48 -12.40 -0.45 -15.28
CA GLY A 48 -12.04 0.62 -14.33
C GLY A 48 -11.26 0.10 -13.14
N GLN A 49 -11.67 -1.01 -12.54
CA GLN A 49 -10.97 -1.65 -11.42
C GLN A 49 -9.61 -2.22 -11.82
N LEU A 50 -9.47 -2.69 -13.07
CA LEU A 50 -8.20 -3.18 -13.59
C LEU A 50 -7.11 -2.10 -13.56
N THR A 51 -7.46 -0.80 -13.67
CA THR A 51 -6.50 0.30 -13.55
C THR A 51 -5.75 0.31 -12.21
N LEU A 52 -6.42 -0.02 -11.12
CA LEU A 52 -5.81 -0.15 -9.79
C LEU A 52 -4.89 -1.38 -9.71
N SER A 53 -5.35 -2.50 -10.28
CA SER A 53 -4.58 -3.75 -10.28
C SER A 53 -3.30 -3.63 -11.11
N VAL A 54 -3.38 -3.03 -12.29
CA VAL A 54 -2.20 -2.78 -13.16
C VAL A 54 -1.23 -1.81 -12.50
N PHE A 55 -1.72 -0.77 -11.81
CA PHE A 55 -0.88 0.12 -11.01
C PHE A 55 -0.14 -0.65 -9.91
N MET A 56 -0.82 -1.57 -9.20
CA MET A 56 -0.19 -2.39 -8.14
C MET A 56 0.85 -3.37 -8.69
N VAL A 57 0.62 -3.96 -9.87
CA VAL A 57 1.64 -4.77 -10.57
C VAL A 57 2.87 -3.92 -10.88
N GLY A 58 2.66 -2.72 -11.43
CA GLY A 58 3.73 -1.75 -11.67
C GLY A 58 4.48 -1.39 -10.39
N LEU A 59 3.75 -1.09 -9.30
CA LEU A 59 4.33 -0.78 -7.99
C LEU A 59 5.19 -1.94 -7.47
N ALA A 60 4.71 -3.17 -7.60
CA ALA A 60 5.46 -4.36 -7.24
C ALA A 60 6.77 -4.46 -8.02
N ALA A 61 6.72 -4.37 -9.35
CA ALA A 61 7.91 -4.39 -10.21
C ALA A 61 8.90 -3.28 -9.85
N GLY A 62 8.40 -2.06 -9.64
CA GLY A 62 9.23 -0.92 -9.25
C GLY A 62 9.97 -1.10 -7.93
N GLN A 63 9.38 -1.81 -6.95
CA GLN A 63 10.06 -2.10 -5.67
C GLN A 63 11.33 -2.94 -5.85
N LEU A 64 11.36 -3.83 -6.83
CA LEU A 64 12.56 -4.64 -7.14
C LEU A 64 13.62 -3.84 -7.90
N ILE A 65 13.18 -2.84 -8.68
CA ILE A 65 14.05 -2.07 -9.58
C ILE A 65 14.73 -0.91 -8.83
N PHE A 66 13.97 -0.09 -8.10
CA PHE A 66 14.47 1.15 -7.53
C PHE A 66 15.43 0.98 -6.36
N GLY A 67 15.37 -0.14 -5.62
CA GLY A 67 16.33 -0.46 -4.58
C GLY A 67 17.76 -0.53 -5.14
N PRO A 68 18.05 -1.54 -5.97
CA PRO A 68 19.36 -1.73 -6.60
C PRO A 68 19.85 -0.51 -7.41
N LEU A 69 18.95 0.11 -8.19
CA LEU A 69 19.31 1.31 -8.95
C LEU A 69 19.79 2.45 -8.04
N SER A 70 19.12 2.65 -6.91
CA SER A 70 19.50 3.71 -5.97
C SER A 70 20.78 3.42 -5.18
N ASP A 71 21.10 2.14 -4.99
CA ASP A 71 22.39 1.73 -4.42
C ASP A 71 23.55 1.99 -5.40
N GLN A 72 23.31 1.81 -6.70
CA GLN A 72 24.34 1.97 -7.74
C GLN A 72 24.54 3.42 -8.18
N PHE A 73 23.45 4.16 -8.44
CA PHE A 73 23.49 5.50 -9.04
C PHE A 73 23.27 6.64 -8.05
N GLY A 74 23.07 6.33 -6.76
CA GLY A 74 22.75 7.30 -5.73
C GLY A 74 21.25 7.47 -5.49
N ARG A 75 20.90 7.92 -4.29
CA ARG A 75 19.51 8.05 -3.85
C ARG A 75 18.77 9.16 -4.60
N ILE A 76 19.39 10.33 -4.63
CA ILE A 76 18.75 11.53 -5.18
C ILE A 76 18.57 11.47 -6.70
N PRO A 77 19.55 11.09 -7.52
CA PRO A 77 19.35 10.95 -8.97
C PRO A 77 18.23 9.98 -9.30
N VAL A 78 18.21 8.81 -8.66
CA VAL A 78 17.23 7.75 -8.96
C VAL A 78 15.82 8.14 -8.52
N VAL A 79 15.65 8.74 -7.34
CA VAL A 79 14.31 9.20 -6.92
C VAL A 79 13.81 10.37 -7.74
N ARG A 80 14.71 11.26 -8.24
CA ARG A 80 14.32 12.33 -9.20
C ARG A 80 13.80 11.74 -10.51
N THR A 81 14.50 10.76 -11.07
CA THR A 81 14.06 10.07 -12.28
C THR A 81 12.71 9.38 -12.07
N GLY A 82 12.53 8.66 -10.95
CA GLY A 82 11.25 8.04 -10.60
C GLY A 82 10.13 9.06 -10.44
N THR A 83 10.40 10.19 -9.76
CA THR A 83 9.43 11.27 -9.59
C THR A 83 9.08 11.96 -10.91
N PHE A 84 10.06 12.15 -11.81
CA PHE A 84 9.82 12.69 -13.13
C PHE A 84 8.95 11.72 -13.97
N LEU A 85 9.23 10.43 -13.91
CA LEU A 85 8.40 9.41 -14.56
C LEU A 85 6.97 9.40 -14.00
N PHE A 86 6.80 9.55 -12.69
CA PHE A 86 5.49 9.67 -12.04
C PHE A 86 4.74 10.93 -12.50
N LEU A 87 5.44 12.07 -12.62
CA LEU A 87 4.88 13.31 -13.18
C LEU A 87 4.40 13.10 -14.62
N ALA A 88 5.28 12.57 -15.49
CA ALA A 88 4.96 12.36 -16.89
C ALA A 88 3.77 11.40 -17.08
N THR A 89 3.78 10.27 -16.37
CA THR A 89 2.67 9.30 -16.43
C THR A 89 1.38 9.85 -15.85
N SER A 90 1.43 10.72 -14.83
CA SER A 90 0.24 11.41 -14.32
C SER A 90 -0.37 12.33 -15.37
N ILE A 91 0.45 13.10 -16.09
CA ILE A 91 -0.03 13.95 -17.20
C ILE A 91 -0.63 13.07 -18.30
N LEU A 92 0.03 11.97 -18.68
CA LEU A 92 -0.45 11.06 -19.72
C LEU A 92 -1.76 10.37 -19.31
N CYS A 93 -1.95 10.00 -18.04
CA CYS A 93 -3.24 9.51 -17.54
C CYS A 93 -4.35 10.57 -17.68
N ALA A 94 -4.04 11.86 -17.43
CA ALA A 94 -5.01 12.94 -17.60
C ALA A 94 -5.43 13.15 -19.07
N LEU A 95 -4.60 12.73 -20.02
CA LEU A 95 -4.82 12.86 -21.47
C LEU A 95 -5.34 11.55 -22.10
N ALA A 96 -5.61 10.52 -21.32
CA ALA A 96 -6.08 9.23 -21.82
C ALA A 96 -7.45 9.36 -22.51
N GLN A 97 -7.56 8.77 -23.71
CA GLN A 97 -8.79 8.75 -24.51
C GLN A 97 -9.41 7.36 -24.64
N ASP A 98 -8.69 6.33 -24.17
CA ASP A 98 -9.13 4.94 -24.13
C ASP A 98 -8.56 4.22 -22.92
N MET A 99 -9.16 3.06 -22.59
CA MET A 99 -8.77 2.28 -21.41
C MET A 99 -7.44 1.56 -21.57
N GLU A 100 -7.06 1.15 -22.77
CA GLU A 100 -5.80 0.45 -23.01
C GLU A 100 -4.60 1.38 -22.72
N PHE A 101 -4.67 2.61 -23.23
CA PHE A 101 -3.69 3.63 -22.90
C PHE A 101 -3.67 3.97 -21.40
N MET A 102 -4.87 4.08 -20.77
CA MET A 102 -4.98 4.30 -19.33
C MET A 102 -4.28 3.18 -18.54
N TRP A 103 -4.51 1.90 -18.86
CA TRP A 103 -3.84 0.77 -18.19
C TRP A 103 -2.32 0.84 -18.35
N ALA A 104 -1.83 1.08 -19.56
CA ALA A 104 -0.40 1.20 -19.81
C ALA A 104 0.24 2.32 -18.97
N MET A 105 -0.39 3.49 -18.94
CA MET A 105 0.10 4.64 -18.15
C MET A 105 -0.01 4.40 -16.66
N ARG A 106 -1.07 3.77 -16.17
CA ARG A 106 -1.23 3.38 -14.77
C ARG A 106 -0.18 2.35 -14.32
N GLY A 107 0.15 1.39 -15.19
CA GLY A 107 1.23 0.43 -14.92
C GLY A 107 2.59 1.13 -14.76
N LEU A 108 2.94 2.01 -15.69
CA LEU A 108 4.17 2.81 -15.62
C LEU A 108 4.17 3.78 -14.44
N GLN A 109 3.02 4.38 -14.11
CA GLN A 109 2.86 5.23 -12.94
C GLN A 109 3.08 4.44 -11.65
N GLY A 110 2.60 3.19 -11.58
CA GLY A 110 2.86 2.28 -10.47
C GLY A 110 4.35 1.98 -10.29
N VAL A 111 5.06 1.65 -11.39
CA VAL A 111 6.53 1.49 -11.36
C VAL A 111 7.18 2.74 -10.78
N ALA A 112 6.84 3.92 -11.32
CA ALA A 112 7.40 5.19 -10.88
C ALA A 112 7.10 5.50 -9.40
N ALA A 113 5.88 5.21 -8.94
CA ALA A 113 5.43 5.43 -7.56
C ALA A 113 6.25 4.64 -6.53
N ALA A 114 6.79 3.48 -6.91
CA ALA A 114 7.63 2.67 -6.03
C ALA A 114 8.92 3.36 -5.62
N SER A 115 9.44 4.28 -6.45
CA SER A 115 10.68 5.01 -6.18
C SER A 115 10.63 5.78 -4.86
N GLY A 116 9.49 6.40 -4.55
CA GLY A 116 9.31 7.22 -3.35
C GLY A 116 9.52 6.43 -2.06
N PRO A 117 8.65 5.46 -1.72
CA PRO A 117 8.75 4.72 -0.45
C PRO A 117 10.00 3.85 -0.34
N VAL A 118 10.52 3.32 -1.44
CA VAL A 118 11.76 2.51 -1.44
C VAL A 118 12.96 3.37 -1.07
N ILE A 119 13.13 4.49 -1.77
CA ILE A 119 14.30 5.35 -1.60
C ILE A 119 14.18 6.21 -0.33
N ALA A 120 12.97 6.62 0.07
CA ALA A 120 12.79 7.32 1.35
C ALA A 120 13.27 6.49 2.54
N ARG A 121 12.93 5.18 2.57
CA ARG A 121 13.43 4.26 3.61
C ARG A 121 14.95 4.10 3.57
N ALA A 122 15.54 4.05 2.37
CA ALA A 122 16.98 4.00 2.20
C ALA A 122 17.66 5.28 2.73
N ILE A 123 17.14 6.47 2.40
CA ILE A 123 17.66 7.76 2.90
C ILE A 123 17.58 7.83 4.42
N VAL A 124 16.50 7.34 5.04
CA VAL A 124 16.39 7.30 6.51
C VAL A 124 17.51 6.44 7.10
N ARG A 125 17.73 5.25 6.55
CA ARG A 125 18.80 4.34 7.00
C ARG A 125 20.20 4.96 6.81
N ASP A 126 20.41 5.71 5.72
CA ASP A 126 21.72 6.30 5.40
C ASP A 126 22.03 7.56 6.22
N ARG A 127 20.99 8.27 6.74
CA ARG A 127 21.15 9.55 7.46
C ARG A 127 20.94 9.49 8.96
N TYR A 128 20.19 8.51 9.44
CA TYR A 128 19.79 8.42 10.85
C TYR A 128 20.21 7.08 11.42
N GLU A 129 20.66 7.08 12.68
CA GLU A 129 21.06 5.88 13.39
C GLU A 129 20.22 5.65 14.64
N GLY A 130 20.18 4.41 15.12
CA GLY A 130 19.58 4.00 16.38
C GLY A 130 18.14 4.50 16.58
N ASN A 131 17.88 5.10 17.73
CA ASN A 131 16.56 5.59 18.12
C ASN A 131 16.01 6.69 17.19
N ARG A 132 16.87 7.50 16.59
CA ARG A 132 16.44 8.56 15.67
C ARG A 132 15.93 7.99 14.35
N ALA A 133 16.59 6.98 13.80
CA ALA A 133 16.11 6.26 12.62
C ALA A 133 14.72 5.62 12.88
N ALA A 134 14.58 4.95 14.03
CA ALA A 134 13.31 4.36 14.44
C ALA A 134 12.19 5.41 14.59
N GLN A 135 12.50 6.56 15.16
CA GLN A 135 11.55 7.67 15.30
C GLN A 135 11.09 8.20 13.93
N VAL A 136 12.01 8.47 13.01
CA VAL A 136 11.68 8.96 11.65
C VAL A 136 10.84 7.92 10.90
N MET A 137 11.23 6.64 10.93
CA MET A 137 10.45 5.55 10.31
C MET A 137 9.05 5.45 10.88
N SER A 138 8.87 5.61 12.19
CA SER A 138 7.55 5.59 12.84
C SER A 138 6.66 6.75 12.37
N ILE A 139 7.25 7.94 12.17
CA ILE A 139 6.48 9.08 11.68
C ILE A 139 6.11 8.90 10.19
N LEU A 140 7.00 8.34 9.37
CA LEU A 140 6.68 8.00 7.98
C LEU A 140 5.55 6.95 7.91
N ALA A 141 5.57 5.95 8.77
CA ALA A 141 4.48 4.97 8.89
C ALA A 141 3.17 5.62 9.34
N GLY A 142 3.22 6.57 10.28
CA GLY A 142 2.06 7.36 10.72
C GLY A 142 1.47 8.19 9.57
N ALA A 143 2.30 8.83 8.76
CA ALA A 143 1.85 9.57 7.58
C ALA A 143 1.13 8.64 6.58
N MET A 144 1.67 7.46 6.33
CA MET A 144 1.03 6.44 5.48
C MET A 144 -0.33 5.97 6.00
N ALA A 145 -0.58 6.01 7.30
CA ALA A 145 -1.88 5.67 7.87
C ALA A 145 -2.92 6.79 7.71
N VAL A 146 -2.47 8.05 7.67
CA VAL A 146 -3.35 9.24 7.56
C VAL A 146 -3.74 9.54 6.11
N ILE A 147 -2.84 9.31 5.15
CA ILE A 147 -3.03 9.64 3.73
C ILE A 147 -4.31 9.00 3.16
N PRO A 148 -4.57 7.68 3.32
CA PRO A 148 -5.77 7.06 2.80
C PRO A 148 -7.08 7.64 3.37
N MET A 149 -7.04 8.24 4.54
CA MET A 149 -8.21 8.89 5.15
C MET A 149 -8.53 10.22 4.47
N ILE A 150 -7.52 10.95 4.01
CA ILE A 150 -7.68 12.31 3.48
C ILE A 150 -7.76 12.32 1.95
N ALA A 151 -6.99 11.48 1.27
CA ALA A 151 -6.84 11.51 -0.18
C ALA A 151 -8.17 11.32 -0.94
N PRO A 152 -9.06 10.36 -0.62
CA PRO A 152 -10.33 10.23 -1.32
C PRO A 152 -11.26 11.43 -1.12
N SER A 153 -11.22 12.06 0.06
CA SER A 153 -12.00 13.28 0.32
C SER A 153 -11.53 14.45 -0.55
N ILE A 154 -10.20 14.59 -0.75
CA ILE A 154 -9.64 15.57 -1.67
C ILE A 154 -10.02 15.21 -3.12
N GLY A 155 -9.97 13.95 -3.51
CA GLY A 155 -10.41 13.47 -4.82
C GLY A 155 -11.87 13.81 -5.11
N ALA A 156 -12.77 13.52 -4.16
CA ALA A 156 -14.17 13.85 -4.26
C ALA A 156 -14.41 15.38 -4.34
N LEU A 157 -13.64 16.17 -3.58
CA LEU A 157 -13.71 17.64 -3.64
C LEU A 157 -13.27 18.19 -5.03
N ILE A 158 -12.21 17.61 -5.62
CA ILE A 158 -11.79 18.00 -6.98
C ILE A 158 -12.91 17.74 -7.98
N LEU A 159 -13.62 16.62 -7.86
CA LEU A 159 -14.69 16.22 -8.78
C LEU A 159 -15.95 17.08 -8.65
N GLN A 160 -16.14 17.83 -7.57
CA GLN A 160 -17.23 18.81 -7.46
C GLN A 160 -17.05 20.00 -8.40
N PHE A 161 -15.81 20.35 -8.76
CA PHE A 161 -15.50 21.55 -9.55
C PHE A 161 -14.89 21.21 -10.92
N PHE A 162 -14.34 20.00 -11.09
CA PHE A 162 -13.57 19.62 -12.26
C PHE A 162 -13.91 18.19 -12.73
N HIS A 163 -13.64 17.90 -13.98
CA HIS A 163 -13.74 16.55 -14.54
C HIS A 163 -12.63 15.63 -14.00
N TRP A 164 -12.81 14.30 -14.15
CA TRP A 164 -11.91 13.27 -13.62
C TRP A 164 -10.41 13.44 -13.99
N PRO A 165 -10.01 13.98 -15.18
CA PRO A 165 -8.59 14.20 -15.48
C PRO A 165 -7.89 15.13 -14.49
N ALA A 166 -8.63 16.05 -13.84
CA ALA A 166 -8.06 16.97 -12.86
C ALA A 166 -7.44 16.25 -11.64
N VAL A 167 -7.89 15.05 -11.33
CA VAL A 167 -7.29 14.21 -10.28
C VAL A 167 -5.85 13.83 -10.65
N PHE A 168 -5.61 13.47 -11.90
CA PHE A 168 -4.25 13.16 -12.39
C PHE A 168 -3.39 14.42 -12.53
N VAL A 169 -4.00 15.56 -12.87
CA VAL A 169 -3.30 16.86 -12.84
C VAL A 169 -2.86 17.19 -11.40
N ALA A 170 -3.70 16.94 -10.40
CA ALA A 170 -3.33 17.12 -9.00
C ALA A 170 -2.15 16.22 -8.59
N LEU A 171 -2.10 14.95 -9.06
CA LEU A 171 -0.95 14.05 -8.88
C LEU A 171 0.31 14.60 -9.58
N ALA A 172 0.18 15.16 -10.76
CA ALA A 172 1.30 15.80 -11.48
C ALA A 172 1.82 17.03 -10.74
N VAL A 173 0.94 17.89 -10.20
CA VAL A 173 1.33 19.03 -9.36
C VAL A 173 2.05 18.56 -8.10
N PHE A 174 1.53 17.52 -7.45
CA PHE A 174 2.17 16.91 -6.28
C PHE A 174 3.60 16.41 -6.61
N ALA A 175 3.77 15.70 -7.73
CA ALA A 175 5.08 15.24 -8.19
C ALA A 175 6.04 16.40 -8.50
N MET A 176 5.55 17.48 -9.11
CA MET A 176 6.33 18.69 -9.37
C MET A 176 6.83 19.32 -8.06
N LEU A 177 5.98 19.44 -7.05
CA LEU A 177 6.36 19.95 -5.73
C LEU A 177 7.45 19.09 -5.09
N ILE A 178 7.37 17.77 -5.22
CA ILE A 178 8.40 16.85 -4.73
C ILE A 178 9.70 16.99 -5.53
N LEU A 179 9.66 17.18 -6.86
CA LEU A 179 10.86 17.44 -7.66
C LEU A 179 11.57 18.71 -7.20
N VAL A 180 10.82 19.77 -6.95
CA VAL A 180 11.37 21.01 -6.38
C VAL A 180 11.95 20.75 -4.99
N ALA A 181 11.27 19.97 -4.16
CA ALA A 181 11.80 19.59 -2.84
C ALA A 181 13.09 18.77 -2.96
N LEU A 182 13.16 17.81 -3.85
CA LEU A 182 14.35 16.98 -4.08
C LEU A 182 15.57 17.79 -4.59
N SER A 183 15.35 18.95 -5.22
CA SER A 183 16.46 19.76 -5.74
C SER A 183 17.40 20.27 -4.64
N LYS A 184 16.91 20.44 -3.43
CA LYS A 184 17.66 20.95 -2.27
C LYS A 184 18.15 19.84 -1.33
N LEU A 185 17.77 18.57 -1.57
CA LEU A 185 18.25 17.46 -0.75
C LEU A 185 19.67 17.05 -1.20
N PRO A 186 20.64 16.97 -0.27
CA PRO A 186 21.96 16.44 -0.58
C PRO A 186 21.91 14.91 -0.72
N GLU A 187 22.84 14.37 -1.53
CA GLU A 187 22.99 12.92 -1.69
C GLU A 187 23.30 12.25 -0.35
N SER A 188 22.75 11.07 -0.11
CA SER A 188 22.92 10.31 1.13
C SER A 188 23.57 8.95 0.92
N ALA A 189 23.68 8.47 -0.33
CA ALA A 189 24.30 7.19 -0.60
C ALA A 189 25.76 7.17 -0.13
N PRO A 190 26.20 6.10 0.56
CA PRO A 190 27.62 5.90 0.85
C PRO A 190 28.42 5.82 -0.46
N LYS A 191 29.61 6.43 -0.52
CA LYS A 191 30.44 6.50 -1.73
C LYS A 191 30.94 5.16 -2.29
N ALA A 192 30.60 4.03 -1.68
CA ALA A 192 31.09 2.72 -2.05
C ALA A 192 30.09 1.60 -1.80
N ALA A 193 28.96 1.58 -2.50
CA ALA A 193 28.21 0.34 -2.68
C ALA A 193 28.72 -0.34 -3.96
N THR A 194 29.80 -1.13 -3.85
CA THR A 194 30.50 -1.76 -4.98
C THR A 194 29.88 -3.08 -5.43
N GLU A 195 28.89 -3.60 -4.75
CA GLU A 195 28.25 -4.85 -5.16
C GLU A 195 27.03 -4.54 -6.04
N ARG A 196 27.18 -4.83 -7.34
CA ARG A 196 26.06 -4.80 -8.30
C ARG A 196 25.14 -5.97 -7.96
N LEU A 197 23.95 -5.66 -7.43
CA LEU A 197 22.90 -6.65 -7.31
C LEU A 197 22.47 -7.10 -8.71
N THR A 198 22.70 -8.39 -9.01
CA THR A 198 22.26 -9.00 -10.26
C THR A 198 20.84 -9.55 -10.12
N LEU A 199 20.16 -9.77 -11.25
CA LEU A 199 18.88 -10.51 -11.25
C LEU A 199 19.02 -11.89 -10.58
N GLY A 200 20.18 -12.53 -10.73
CA GLY A 200 20.51 -13.79 -10.05
C GLY A 200 20.49 -13.67 -8.52
N ASP A 201 21.01 -12.56 -7.97
CA ASP A 201 21.00 -12.32 -6.52
C ASP A 201 19.58 -12.09 -5.99
N ILE A 202 18.75 -11.41 -6.77
CA ILE A 202 17.33 -11.21 -6.43
C ILE A 202 16.59 -12.56 -6.43
N LEU A 203 16.75 -13.37 -7.48
CA LEU A 203 16.12 -14.70 -7.57
C LEU A 203 16.60 -15.64 -6.46
N LYS A 204 17.90 -15.61 -6.13
CA LYS A 204 18.46 -16.37 -5.03
C LYS A 204 17.88 -15.94 -3.68
N ALA A 205 17.73 -14.61 -3.46
CA ALA A 205 17.09 -14.08 -2.27
C ALA A 205 15.62 -14.55 -2.17
N PHE A 206 14.86 -14.53 -3.27
CA PHE A 206 13.51 -15.07 -3.34
C PHE A 206 13.45 -16.55 -2.93
N SER A 207 14.30 -17.38 -3.56
CA SER A 207 14.34 -18.82 -3.27
C SER A 207 14.67 -19.11 -1.81
N GLU A 208 15.68 -18.42 -1.25
CA GLU A 208 16.09 -18.59 0.14
C GLU A 208 14.98 -18.16 1.14
N MET A 209 14.29 -17.08 0.86
CA MET A 209 13.23 -16.58 1.73
C MET A 209 11.97 -17.45 1.65
N LEU A 210 11.59 -17.87 0.45
CA LEU A 210 10.46 -18.76 0.23
C LEU A 210 10.73 -20.21 0.67
N SER A 211 11.97 -20.59 0.98
CA SER A 211 12.28 -21.88 1.59
C SER A 211 12.00 -21.94 3.10
N ARG A 212 11.82 -20.79 3.77
CA ARG A 212 11.56 -20.73 5.22
C ARG A 212 10.05 -20.68 5.51
N PRO A 213 9.46 -21.72 6.13
CA PRO A 213 8.02 -21.76 6.42
C PRO A 213 7.53 -20.58 7.25
N ALA A 214 8.33 -20.09 8.21
CA ALA A 214 7.98 -18.93 9.03
C ALA A 214 7.87 -17.64 8.19
N PHE A 215 8.77 -17.43 7.19
CA PHE A 215 8.67 -16.29 6.27
C PHE A 215 7.39 -16.38 5.44
N ILE A 216 7.11 -17.55 4.86
CA ILE A 216 5.87 -17.78 4.11
C ILE A 216 4.65 -17.53 4.99
N GLY A 217 4.69 -17.95 6.26
CA GLY A 217 3.59 -17.72 7.20
C GLY A 217 3.30 -16.24 7.44
N TYR A 218 4.34 -15.44 7.70
CA TYR A 218 4.19 -13.98 7.81
C TYR A 218 3.76 -13.34 6.49
N GLN A 219 4.30 -13.83 5.37
CA GLN A 219 3.94 -13.37 4.03
C GLN A 219 2.45 -13.60 3.74
N ILE A 220 1.94 -14.81 3.99
CA ILE A 220 0.52 -15.17 3.83
C ILE A 220 -0.34 -14.29 4.73
N ALA A 221 -0.02 -14.21 6.03
CA ALA A 221 -0.80 -13.42 6.98
C ALA A 221 -0.90 -11.94 6.58
N GLY A 222 0.22 -11.33 6.20
CA GLY A 222 0.25 -9.91 5.81
C GLY A 222 -0.35 -9.67 4.45
N SER A 223 0.02 -10.46 3.43
CA SER A 223 -0.40 -10.21 2.05
C SER A 223 -1.88 -10.48 1.82
N PHE A 224 -2.45 -11.53 2.39
CA PHE A 224 -3.90 -11.76 2.30
C PHE A 224 -4.71 -10.76 3.14
N SER A 225 -4.20 -10.32 4.29
CA SER A 225 -4.83 -9.25 5.06
C SER A 225 -4.89 -7.94 4.26
N PHE A 226 -3.82 -7.60 3.55
CA PHE A 226 -3.79 -6.43 2.67
C PHE A 226 -4.61 -6.63 1.39
N ALA A 227 -4.60 -7.84 0.81
CA ALA A 227 -5.43 -8.15 -0.35
C ALA A 227 -6.93 -7.97 -0.03
N ALA A 228 -7.38 -8.35 1.18
CA ALA A 228 -8.75 -8.10 1.62
C ALA A 228 -9.07 -6.60 1.73
N LEU A 229 -8.12 -5.79 2.24
CA LEU A 229 -8.22 -4.33 2.19
C LEU A 229 -8.31 -3.85 0.75
N PHE A 230 -7.49 -4.39 -0.15
CA PHE A 230 -7.46 -3.98 -1.54
C PHE A 230 -8.73 -4.38 -2.32
N VAL A 231 -9.37 -5.50 -1.98
CA VAL A 231 -10.72 -5.85 -2.48
C VAL A 231 -11.71 -4.74 -2.14
N TYR A 232 -11.71 -4.27 -0.89
CA TYR A 232 -12.57 -3.16 -0.50
C TYR A 232 -12.25 -1.90 -1.31
N LEU A 233 -10.97 -1.50 -1.38
CA LEU A 233 -10.55 -0.31 -2.13
C LEU A 233 -10.98 -0.36 -3.60
N SER A 234 -10.82 -1.50 -4.26
CA SER A 234 -11.15 -1.66 -5.68
C SER A 234 -12.64 -1.72 -5.96
N THR A 235 -13.49 -2.00 -4.97
CA THR A 235 -14.93 -2.14 -5.16
C THR A 235 -15.75 -1.03 -4.51
N VAL A 236 -15.19 -0.30 -3.54
CA VAL A 236 -15.91 0.71 -2.76
C VAL A 236 -16.45 1.86 -3.61
N ALA A 237 -15.74 2.23 -4.68
CA ALA A 237 -16.16 3.29 -5.60
C ALA A 237 -17.48 2.96 -6.32
N TYR A 238 -17.80 1.68 -6.42
CA TYR A 238 -19.01 1.18 -7.08
C TYR A 238 -20.10 0.81 -6.08
N PHE A 239 -19.81 -0.01 -5.06
CA PHE A 239 -20.87 -0.47 -4.17
C PHE A 239 -21.45 0.62 -3.27
N LEU A 240 -20.75 1.69 -2.95
CA LEU A 240 -21.34 2.80 -2.18
C LEU A 240 -22.45 3.51 -2.95
N PRO A 241 -22.30 3.92 -4.21
CA PRO A 241 -23.43 4.46 -4.99
C PRO A 241 -24.45 3.38 -5.38
N ASP A 242 -24.04 2.19 -5.84
CA ASP A 242 -24.95 1.16 -6.39
C ASP A 242 -25.84 0.53 -5.34
N VAL A 243 -25.27 0.20 -4.16
CA VAL A 243 -25.99 -0.51 -3.11
C VAL A 243 -26.65 0.45 -2.14
N PHE A 244 -25.96 1.55 -1.76
CA PHE A 244 -26.41 2.46 -0.71
C PHE A 244 -26.91 3.82 -1.24
N SER A 245 -26.78 4.05 -2.55
CA SER A 245 -27.16 5.35 -3.17
C SER A 245 -26.47 6.54 -2.52
N ILE A 246 -25.20 6.36 -2.08
CA ILE A 246 -24.40 7.43 -1.49
C ILE A 246 -23.88 8.30 -2.61
N PRO A 247 -24.20 9.61 -2.63
CA PRO A 247 -23.70 10.53 -3.64
C PRO A 247 -22.18 10.69 -3.51
N THR A 248 -21.52 11.01 -4.64
CA THR A 248 -20.05 11.12 -4.73
C THR A 248 -19.47 12.14 -3.75
N GLU A 249 -20.22 13.19 -3.42
CA GLU A 249 -19.82 14.22 -2.47
C GLU A 249 -19.61 13.68 -1.06
N LEU A 250 -20.35 12.63 -0.69
CA LEU A 250 -20.25 11.97 0.61
C LEU A 250 -19.29 10.77 0.61
N PHE A 251 -18.76 10.38 -0.56
CA PHE A 251 -17.84 9.23 -0.70
C PHE A 251 -16.65 9.35 0.24
N GLY A 252 -16.00 10.53 0.28
CA GLY A 252 -14.84 10.76 1.12
C GLY A 252 -15.12 10.55 2.61
N TYR A 253 -16.28 10.97 3.11
CA TYR A 253 -16.67 10.78 4.51
C TYR A 253 -16.95 9.31 4.83
N ALA A 254 -17.68 8.60 3.95
CA ALA A 254 -17.98 7.18 4.11
C ALA A 254 -16.70 6.34 4.09
N PHE A 255 -15.77 6.67 3.18
CA PHE A 255 -14.47 6.03 3.09
C PHE A 255 -13.60 6.32 4.32
N ALA A 256 -13.52 7.59 4.76
CA ALA A 256 -12.74 8.00 5.92
C ALA A 256 -13.18 7.25 7.20
N LEU A 257 -14.48 7.07 7.40
CA LEU A 257 -15.02 6.29 8.53
C LEU A 257 -14.49 4.86 8.53
N THR A 258 -14.41 4.24 7.38
CA THR A 258 -13.89 2.86 7.24
C THR A 258 -12.39 2.80 7.49
N VAL A 259 -11.61 3.70 6.87
CA VAL A 259 -10.14 3.73 7.02
C VAL A 259 -9.71 4.20 8.41
N PHE A 260 -10.58 4.92 9.14
CA PHE A 260 -10.35 5.27 10.55
C PHE A 260 -10.07 4.03 11.41
N GLY A 261 -10.72 2.90 11.10
CA GLY A 261 -10.42 1.61 11.73
C GLY A 261 -8.97 1.19 11.55
N PHE A 262 -8.43 1.28 10.32
CA PHE A 262 -7.02 0.94 10.05
C PHE A 262 -6.04 1.83 10.84
N MET A 263 -6.28 3.13 10.85
CA MET A 263 -5.47 4.09 11.61
C MET A 263 -5.51 3.76 13.12
N THR A 264 -6.69 3.54 13.65
CA THR A 264 -6.89 3.18 15.07
C THR A 264 -6.17 1.88 15.41
N GLY A 265 -6.32 0.84 14.56
CA GLY A 265 -5.62 -0.43 14.72
C GLY A 265 -4.09 -0.27 14.70
N SER A 266 -3.57 0.52 13.78
CA SER A 266 -2.13 0.80 13.68
C SER A 266 -1.59 1.57 14.90
N LEU A 267 -2.33 2.54 15.43
CA LEU A 267 -1.96 3.30 16.64
C LEU A 267 -2.01 2.42 17.90
N ILE A 268 -3.05 1.61 18.03
CA ILE A 268 -3.19 0.67 19.14
C ILE A 268 -2.09 -0.40 19.07
N ASN A 269 -1.74 -0.87 17.86
CA ASN A 269 -0.67 -1.83 17.64
C ASN A 269 0.65 -1.39 18.29
N ALA A 270 1.02 -0.12 18.15
CA ALA A 270 2.27 0.42 18.70
C ALA A 270 2.38 0.19 20.24
N ARG A 271 1.25 0.21 20.96
CA ARG A 271 1.20 -0.07 22.40
C ARG A 271 1.08 -1.57 22.71
N LEU A 272 0.23 -2.27 21.97
CA LEU A 272 -0.04 -3.70 22.22
C LEU A 272 1.17 -4.58 21.91
N VAL A 273 1.94 -4.26 20.86
CA VAL A 273 3.12 -5.03 20.49
C VAL A 273 4.19 -5.00 21.58
N MET A 274 4.36 -3.88 22.27
CA MET A 274 5.31 -3.73 23.37
C MET A 274 4.89 -4.57 24.60
N ARG A 275 3.58 -4.76 24.81
CA ARG A 275 3.05 -5.49 25.97
C ARG A 275 2.88 -6.99 25.72
N PHE A 276 2.40 -7.37 24.54
CA PHE A 276 1.99 -8.76 24.24
C PHE A 276 2.87 -9.44 23.20
N GLY A 277 3.75 -8.67 22.54
CA GLY A 277 4.62 -9.15 21.45
C GLY A 277 3.90 -9.25 20.11
N LEU A 278 4.71 -9.33 19.06
CA LEU A 278 4.31 -9.28 17.64
C LEU A 278 3.26 -10.36 17.29
N ASN A 279 3.55 -11.62 17.62
CA ASN A 279 2.69 -12.75 17.21
C ASN A 279 1.31 -12.73 17.86
N ARG A 280 1.21 -12.36 19.15
CA ARG A 280 -0.08 -12.31 19.85
C ARG A 280 -0.94 -11.17 19.31
N THR A 281 -0.34 -10.00 19.08
CA THR A 281 -1.05 -8.85 18.53
C THR A 281 -1.54 -9.10 17.11
N MET A 282 -0.71 -9.75 16.28
CA MET A 282 -1.08 -10.16 14.92
C MET A 282 -2.23 -11.18 14.93
N LYS A 283 -2.19 -12.19 15.82
CA LYS A 283 -3.28 -13.17 15.96
C LYS A 283 -4.61 -12.50 16.32
N ALA A 284 -4.58 -11.55 17.25
CA ALA A 284 -5.78 -10.78 17.62
C ALA A 284 -6.31 -9.97 16.42
N GLY A 285 -5.44 -9.32 15.67
CA GLY A 285 -5.81 -8.58 14.45
C GLY A 285 -6.48 -9.47 13.40
N LEU A 286 -5.88 -10.63 13.11
CA LEU A 286 -6.44 -11.59 12.15
C LEU A 286 -7.80 -12.15 12.61
N ALA A 287 -7.95 -12.45 13.90
CA ALA A 287 -9.23 -12.92 14.45
C ALA A 287 -10.32 -11.85 14.35
N ILE A 288 -10.01 -10.59 14.69
CA ILE A 288 -10.94 -9.46 14.55
C ILE A 288 -11.36 -9.29 13.09
N SER A 289 -10.41 -9.31 12.15
CA SER A 289 -10.72 -9.20 10.72
C SER A 289 -11.60 -10.35 10.25
N LEU A 290 -11.30 -11.60 10.63
CA LEU A 290 -12.12 -12.75 10.24
C LEU A 290 -13.55 -12.66 10.79
N CYS A 291 -13.72 -12.39 12.09
CA CYS A 291 -15.04 -12.26 12.71
C CYS A 291 -15.85 -11.16 12.02
N SER A 292 -15.22 -10.00 11.76
CA SER A 292 -15.88 -8.90 11.07
C SER A 292 -16.26 -9.26 9.64
N ALA A 293 -15.37 -9.93 8.89
CA ALA A 293 -15.64 -10.39 7.52
C ALA A 293 -16.83 -11.38 7.46
N ILE A 294 -16.93 -12.29 8.44
CA ILE A 294 -18.07 -13.20 8.56
C ILE A 294 -19.37 -12.39 8.75
N CYS A 295 -19.38 -11.43 9.67
CA CYS A 295 -20.56 -10.59 9.92
C CYS A 295 -20.95 -9.78 8.67
N ILE A 296 -19.96 -9.21 7.95
CA ILE A 296 -20.20 -8.48 6.71
C ILE A 296 -20.81 -9.40 5.64
N ALA A 297 -20.26 -10.60 5.45
CA ALA A 297 -20.75 -11.57 4.48
C ALA A 297 -22.18 -12.04 4.79
N VAL A 298 -22.51 -12.24 6.06
CA VAL A 298 -23.86 -12.63 6.50
C VAL A 298 -24.88 -11.50 6.25
N LEU A 299 -24.48 -10.24 6.45
CA LEU A 299 -25.37 -9.08 6.25
C LEU A 299 -25.41 -8.60 4.79
N ALA A 300 -24.46 -9.00 3.94
CA ALA A 300 -24.34 -8.53 2.56
C ALA A 300 -25.63 -8.72 1.72
N PRO A 301 -26.41 -9.81 1.82
CA PRO A 301 -27.64 -9.97 1.07
C PRO A 301 -28.73 -8.93 1.40
N VAL A 302 -28.70 -8.37 2.61
CA VAL A 302 -29.66 -7.37 3.12
C VAL A 302 -29.00 -6.01 3.38
N ALA A 303 -27.89 -5.75 2.69
CA ALA A 303 -27.00 -4.62 2.92
C ALA A 303 -27.70 -3.25 2.99
N LYS A 304 -28.68 -3.00 2.09
CA LYS A 304 -29.41 -1.71 1.99
C LYS A 304 -30.00 -1.24 3.31
N GLN A 305 -30.37 -2.16 4.21
CA GLN A 305 -31.01 -1.86 5.49
C GLN A 305 -30.01 -1.56 6.61
N TYR A 306 -28.72 -1.90 6.40
CA TYR A 306 -27.70 -1.94 7.47
C TYR A 306 -26.46 -1.12 7.16
N LEU A 307 -26.59 -0.01 6.46
CA LEU A 307 -25.46 0.86 6.07
C LEU A 307 -24.50 1.18 7.23
N TYR A 308 -25.01 1.71 8.33
CA TYR A 308 -24.17 2.09 9.48
C TYR A 308 -23.53 0.89 10.16
N THR A 309 -24.26 -0.23 10.25
CA THR A 309 -23.71 -1.49 10.81
C THR A 309 -22.58 -2.02 9.93
N LEU A 310 -22.74 -2.02 8.61
CA LEU A 310 -21.73 -2.47 7.67
C LEU A 310 -20.52 -1.54 7.64
N ALA A 311 -20.73 -0.22 7.70
CA ALA A 311 -19.64 0.75 7.82
C ALA A 311 -18.83 0.55 9.11
N THR A 312 -19.51 0.30 10.24
CA THR A 312 -18.87 0.00 11.53
C THR A 312 -18.10 -1.32 11.46
N LEU A 313 -18.70 -2.38 10.91
CA LEU A 313 -18.04 -3.67 10.72
C LEU A 313 -16.82 -3.54 9.80
N SER A 314 -16.92 -2.76 8.72
CA SER A 314 -15.77 -2.47 7.87
C SER A 314 -14.66 -1.75 8.64
N SER A 315 -14.98 -0.75 9.47
CA SER A 315 -13.99 -0.11 10.36
C SER A 315 -13.34 -1.11 11.31
N VAL A 316 -14.10 -2.01 11.91
CA VAL A 316 -13.57 -3.07 12.80
C VAL A 316 -12.71 -4.06 12.01
N PHE A 317 -13.09 -4.40 10.77
CA PHE A 317 -12.27 -5.20 9.88
C PHE A 317 -10.91 -4.55 9.63
N PHE A 318 -10.90 -3.26 9.27
CA PHE A 318 -9.68 -2.50 9.01
C PHE A 318 -8.83 -2.28 10.27
N LEU A 319 -9.45 -2.20 11.45
CA LEU A 319 -8.71 -2.19 12.72
C LEU A 319 -7.89 -3.48 12.87
N GLY A 320 -8.49 -4.64 12.57
CA GLY A 320 -7.76 -5.91 12.55
C GLY A 320 -6.61 -5.94 11.53
N VAL A 321 -6.81 -5.38 10.33
CA VAL A 321 -5.75 -5.22 9.31
C VAL A 321 -4.62 -4.34 9.84
N GLY A 322 -4.93 -3.22 10.49
CA GLY A 322 -3.95 -2.31 11.11
C GLY A 322 -3.10 -2.98 12.19
N LEU A 323 -3.71 -3.86 13.00
CA LEU A 323 -2.98 -4.69 13.97
C LEU A 323 -2.09 -5.74 13.29
N THR A 324 -2.42 -6.20 12.09
CA THR A 324 -1.72 -7.29 11.39
C THR A 324 -0.55 -6.80 10.54
N ALA A 325 -0.75 -5.74 9.76
CA ALA A 325 0.15 -5.34 8.67
C ALA A 325 1.60 -5.10 9.11
N SER A 326 1.81 -4.25 10.12
CA SER A 326 3.16 -3.95 10.63
C SER A 326 3.82 -5.17 11.27
N ASN A 327 3.05 -5.98 11.99
CA ASN A 327 3.55 -7.16 12.67
C ASN A 327 3.97 -8.27 11.71
N ALA A 328 3.19 -8.49 10.64
CA ALA A 328 3.53 -9.47 9.61
C ALA A 328 4.80 -9.06 8.87
N SER A 329 4.92 -7.80 8.45
CA SER A 329 6.11 -7.26 7.79
C SER A 329 7.36 -7.38 8.67
N MET A 330 7.28 -6.92 9.93
CA MET A 330 8.41 -7.00 10.86
C MET A 330 8.79 -8.44 11.19
N GLY A 331 7.80 -9.33 11.37
CA GLY A 331 8.03 -10.75 11.57
C GLY A 331 8.79 -11.39 10.42
N ALA A 332 8.39 -11.11 9.16
CA ALA A 332 9.06 -11.61 7.99
C ALA A 332 10.51 -11.10 7.87
N ILE A 333 10.71 -9.78 8.00
CA ILE A 333 12.02 -9.13 7.84
C ILE A 333 13.00 -9.54 8.95
N SER A 334 12.51 -9.70 10.19
CA SER A 334 13.35 -10.08 11.35
C SER A 334 13.98 -11.46 11.24
N LEU A 335 13.46 -12.34 10.39
CA LEU A 335 14.06 -13.66 10.11
C LEU A 335 15.37 -13.56 9.32
N PHE A 336 15.65 -12.42 8.69
CA PHE A 336 16.83 -12.20 7.84
C PHE A 336 17.58 -10.90 8.19
N PRO A 337 18.13 -10.76 9.41
CA PRO A 337 18.73 -9.50 9.88
C PRO A 337 19.89 -9.03 9.01
N ARG A 338 20.69 -9.95 8.45
CA ARG A 338 21.81 -9.63 7.54
C ARG A 338 21.36 -9.24 6.13
N ARG A 339 20.11 -9.53 5.75
CA ARG A 339 19.51 -9.28 4.42
C ARG A 339 18.13 -8.64 4.53
N ALA A 340 17.95 -7.77 5.53
CA ALA A 340 16.66 -7.13 5.81
C ALA A 340 16.12 -6.33 4.62
N GLY A 341 16.98 -5.71 3.82
CA GLY A 341 16.61 -4.99 2.59
C GLY A 341 15.99 -5.93 1.55
N SER A 342 16.65 -7.06 1.26
CA SER A 342 16.12 -8.07 0.33
C SER A 342 14.82 -8.68 0.85
N ALA A 343 14.73 -8.98 2.16
CA ALA A 343 13.51 -9.51 2.76
C ALA A 343 12.34 -8.50 2.66
N SER A 344 12.61 -7.22 2.85
CA SER A 344 11.62 -6.16 2.66
C SER A 344 11.17 -6.04 1.21
N ALA A 345 12.08 -6.16 0.24
CA ALA A 345 11.76 -6.11 -1.19
C ALA A 345 10.89 -7.31 -1.62
N VAL A 346 11.28 -8.53 -1.22
CA VAL A 346 10.50 -9.75 -1.50
C VAL A 346 9.12 -9.67 -0.84
N TYR A 347 9.06 -9.24 0.42
CA TYR A 347 7.80 -9.05 1.13
C TYR A 347 6.89 -8.04 0.41
N GLY A 348 7.42 -6.87 0.06
CA GLY A 348 6.67 -5.82 -0.60
C GLY A 348 6.20 -6.19 -2.00
N PHE A 349 7.06 -6.82 -2.80
CA PHE A 349 6.72 -7.32 -4.13
C PHE A 349 5.55 -8.31 -4.09
N THR A 350 5.68 -9.38 -3.31
CA THR A 350 4.64 -10.41 -3.21
C THR A 350 3.35 -9.88 -2.60
N HIS A 351 3.46 -8.97 -1.65
CA HIS A 351 2.34 -8.28 -1.02
C HIS A 351 1.53 -7.44 -2.04
N ALA A 352 2.19 -6.63 -2.84
CA ALA A 352 1.55 -5.80 -3.86
C ALA A 352 1.02 -6.64 -5.04
N LEU A 353 1.76 -7.66 -5.46
CA LEU A 353 1.34 -8.57 -6.54
C LEU A 353 0.07 -9.34 -6.16
N LEU A 354 0.02 -9.88 -4.93
CA LEU A 354 -1.17 -10.60 -4.45
C LEU A 354 -2.38 -9.66 -4.36
N ALA A 355 -2.19 -8.43 -3.88
CA ALA A 355 -3.25 -7.42 -3.84
C ALA A 355 -3.78 -7.11 -5.25
N ALA A 356 -2.89 -6.98 -6.24
CA ALA A 356 -3.26 -6.75 -7.63
C ALA A 356 -4.12 -7.90 -8.20
N VAL A 357 -3.65 -9.14 -8.02
CA VAL A 357 -4.36 -10.33 -8.55
C VAL A 357 -5.72 -10.49 -7.89
N VAL A 358 -5.78 -10.39 -6.57
CA VAL A 358 -7.04 -10.55 -5.81
C VAL A 358 -7.98 -9.38 -6.09
N GLY A 359 -7.47 -8.15 -6.20
CA GLY A 359 -8.26 -6.97 -6.55
C GLY A 359 -8.86 -7.08 -7.95
N ALA A 360 -8.08 -7.52 -8.95
CA ALA A 360 -8.57 -7.76 -10.31
C ALA A 360 -9.65 -8.85 -10.33
N ALA A 361 -9.43 -9.97 -9.61
CA ALA A 361 -10.42 -11.05 -9.52
C ALA A 361 -11.71 -10.58 -8.84
N ALA A 362 -11.62 -9.80 -7.77
CA ALA A 362 -12.78 -9.23 -7.08
C ALA A 362 -13.55 -8.26 -7.99
N GLY A 363 -12.83 -7.44 -8.77
CA GLY A 363 -13.41 -6.55 -9.76
C GLY A 363 -14.17 -7.29 -10.86
N ALA A 364 -13.53 -8.29 -11.44
CA ALA A 364 -14.17 -9.13 -12.48
C ALA A 364 -15.39 -9.91 -11.98
N ALA A 365 -15.44 -10.22 -10.68
CA ALA A 365 -16.55 -10.92 -10.04
C ALA A 365 -17.68 -10.00 -9.56
N TYR A 366 -17.48 -8.68 -9.53
CA TYR A 366 -18.45 -7.72 -9.02
C TYR A 366 -19.72 -7.68 -9.88
N ARG A 367 -20.90 -7.73 -9.26
CA ARG A 367 -22.21 -7.76 -9.91
C ARG A 367 -23.21 -6.78 -9.26
N CYS A 368 -22.76 -5.54 -8.99
CA CYS A 368 -23.58 -4.49 -8.36
C CYS A 368 -24.18 -4.92 -7.01
N ARG A 369 -23.51 -5.80 -6.27
CA ARG A 369 -23.92 -6.30 -4.95
C ARG A 369 -22.74 -6.26 -3.98
N LEU A 370 -23.04 -6.14 -2.69
CA LEU A 370 -22.01 -6.21 -1.65
C LEU A 370 -21.52 -7.65 -1.38
N LEU A 371 -22.27 -8.66 -1.82
CA LEU A 371 -21.98 -10.06 -1.50
C LEU A 371 -20.64 -10.53 -2.07
N GLU A 372 -20.33 -10.20 -3.31
CA GLU A 372 -19.10 -10.64 -3.97
C GLU A 372 -17.84 -10.05 -3.28
N PRO A 373 -17.74 -8.73 -3.04
CA PRO A 373 -16.63 -8.17 -2.26
C PRO A 373 -16.55 -8.73 -0.84
N ALA A 374 -17.68 -8.90 -0.17
CA ALA A 374 -17.72 -9.45 1.19
C ALA A 374 -17.18 -10.88 1.25
N LEU A 375 -17.55 -11.74 0.29
CA LEU A 375 -17.02 -13.10 0.20
C LEU A 375 -15.52 -13.11 -0.14
N ALA A 376 -15.07 -12.24 -1.05
CA ALA A 376 -13.64 -12.11 -1.36
C ALA A 376 -12.84 -11.67 -0.14
N MET A 377 -13.33 -10.69 0.63
CA MET A 377 -12.70 -10.26 1.89
C MET A 377 -12.67 -11.40 2.91
N LEU A 378 -13.75 -12.18 3.03
CA LEU A 378 -13.84 -13.32 3.94
C LEU A 378 -12.83 -14.43 3.57
N ILE A 379 -12.74 -14.78 2.29
CA ILE A 379 -11.78 -15.76 1.78
C ILE A 379 -10.34 -15.29 2.09
N CYS A 380 -10.03 -14.04 1.82
CA CYS A 380 -8.72 -13.48 2.12
C CYS A 380 -8.42 -13.50 3.63
N ALA A 381 -9.38 -13.13 4.49
CA ALA A 381 -9.20 -13.17 5.94
C ALA A 381 -8.98 -14.61 6.46
N ALA A 382 -9.69 -15.59 5.91
CA ALA A 382 -9.52 -17.00 6.23
C ALA A 382 -8.14 -17.51 5.78
N LEU A 383 -7.69 -17.16 4.56
CA LEU A 383 -6.37 -17.51 4.07
C LEU A 383 -5.27 -16.84 4.89
N ALA A 384 -5.43 -15.59 5.31
CA ALA A 384 -4.46 -14.90 6.16
C ALA A 384 -4.17 -15.66 7.48
N ILE A 385 -5.19 -16.26 8.08
CA ILE A 385 -5.05 -17.05 9.33
C ILE A 385 -4.22 -18.32 9.09
N THR A 386 -4.27 -18.93 7.91
CA THR A 386 -3.48 -20.14 7.63
C THR A 386 -1.98 -19.88 7.78
N GLY A 387 -1.52 -18.63 7.56
CA GLY A 387 -0.14 -18.23 7.80
C GLY A 387 0.33 -18.46 9.23
N LEU A 388 -0.56 -18.36 10.22
CA LEU A 388 -0.21 -18.61 11.64
C LEU A 388 0.28 -20.03 11.89
N TRP A 389 -0.24 -21.01 11.16
CA TRP A 389 0.18 -22.41 11.29
C TRP A 389 1.62 -22.60 10.84
N LEU A 390 2.03 -21.95 9.74
CA LEU A 390 3.40 -22.01 9.25
C LEU A 390 4.40 -21.28 10.17
N ILE A 391 3.99 -20.16 10.78
CA ILE A 391 4.82 -19.42 11.74
C ILE A 391 5.15 -20.26 12.97
N ASN A 392 4.21 -21.10 13.43
CA ASN A 392 4.37 -21.93 14.61
C ASN A 392 5.07 -23.28 14.33
N ARG A 393 5.32 -23.65 13.07
CA ARG A 393 6.11 -24.84 12.72
C ARG A 393 7.55 -24.61 13.16
N LYS A 394 8.07 -25.48 14.04
CA LYS A 394 9.50 -25.53 14.30
C LYS A 394 10.22 -25.81 12.98
N PRO A 395 11.34 -25.12 12.66
CA PRO A 395 12.15 -25.51 11.52
C PRO A 395 12.53 -26.98 11.68
N ALA A 396 12.32 -27.79 10.64
CA ALA A 396 12.90 -29.12 10.57
C ALA A 396 14.42 -28.93 10.74
N MET A 397 15.02 -29.57 11.75
CA MET A 397 16.46 -29.50 11.96
C MET A 397 17.13 -29.96 10.67
N SER A 398 17.89 -29.07 10.05
CA SER A 398 18.73 -29.45 8.91
C SER A 398 19.85 -30.32 9.47
N HIS A 399 20.10 -31.46 8.85
CA HIS A 399 21.18 -32.40 9.20
C HIS A 399 22.59 -31.82 8.98
N SER A 400 22.77 -30.51 8.89
CA SER A 400 24.05 -29.81 8.69
C SER A 400 24.62 -29.14 9.93
N ASP A 401 24.03 -29.31 11.11
CA ASP A 401 24.50 -28.74 12.37
C ASP A 401 24.93 -29.85 13.37
N VAL A 402 25.44 -30.98 12.87
CA VAL A 402 26.16 -31.99 13.65
C VAL A 402 27.60 -32.06 13.18
#